data_bf5d7987bc6ae49c489a687484b13b89
#
_entry.id   bf5d7987bc6ae49c489a687484b13b89
#
_cell.length_a   1.000
_cell.length_b   1.000
_cell.length_c   1.000
_cell.angle_alpha   90.00
_cell.angle_beta   90.00
_cell.angle_gamma   90.00
#
_symmetry.space_group_name_H-M   'P 1'
#
loop_
_entity.id
_entity.type
_entity.pdbx_description
1 polymer ?
#
loop_
_entity_poly.entity_id
_entity_poly.type
_entity_poly.pdbx_seq_one_letter_code
_entity_poly.pdbx_strand_id
1 'polypeptide(L)'
;MSASTEINQAQQAWMDGVLTQVEQALSDWVAPTAPERLDEAMRYAVLDGGKRLRPLLVFAAAKAVGAQKDCPATLRAACAVELIHAYSLVHDDMPCMDNDVLRRGKPTVHVKFGQAQALLAGDALQALAFELLTPTEDVVDATTQAKLCRLLAMSAGCHGMAGGQAIDLANVGQHLNLDQLKHMHKLKTGALLQASVMMGAACVPQGQTVTEQAQLALQHYGEALGVAFQVVD
;
A
#
# COMPACT_ATOMS: atom_id res chain seq x y z
N MET A 1 37.31 -0.18 0.67
CA MET A 1 35.97 -0.30 0.01
C MET A 1 35.66 1.04 -0.63
N SER A 2 35.02 1.09 -1.80
CA SER A 2 34.69 2.38 -2.43
C SER A 2 33.49 3.03 -1.71
N ALA A 3 33.42 4.36 -1.68
CA ALA A 3 32.28 5.09 -1.08
C ALA A 3 30.92 4.63 -1.62
N SER A 4 30.84 4.24 -2.88
CA SER A 4 29.60 3.67 -3.50
C SER A 4 29.22 2.33 -2.89
N THR A 5 30.18 1.48 -2.51
CA THR A 5 29.91 0.18 -1.85
C THR A 5 29.36 0.39 -0.44
N GLU A 6 29.89 1.36 0.30
CA GLU A 6 29.43 1.70 1.65
C GLU A 6 28.02 2.31 1.65
N ILE A 7 27.72 3.19 0.67
CA ILE A 7 26.38 3.76 0.48
C ILE A 7 25.37 2.66 0.17
N ASN A 8 25.70 1.74 -0.74
CA ASN A 8 24.81 0.62 -1.08
C ASN A 8 24.55 -0.30 0.11
N GLN A 9 25.57 -0.59 0.94
CA GLN A 9 25.42 -1.40 2.15
C GLN A 9 24.54 -0.72 3.20
N ALA A 10 24.74 0.59 3.43
CA ALA A 10 23.92 1.35 4.36
C ALA A 10 22.46 1.45 3.91
N GLN A 11 22.22 1.61 2.60
CA GLN A 11 20.89 1.62 2.02
C GLN A 11 20.20 0.25 2.16
N GLN A 12 20.92 -0.84 1.88
CA GLN A 12 20.37 -2.19 2.01
C GLN A 12 20.03 -2.48 3.48
N ALA A 13 20.91 -2.18 4.43
CA ALA A 13 20.65 -2.37 5.84
C ALA A 13 19.44 -1.56 6.34
N TRP A 14 19.24 -0.33 5.81
CA TRP A 14 18.05 0.47 6.11
C TRP A 14 16.79 -0.19 5.56
N MET A 15 16.81 -0.67 4.31
CA MET A 15 15.68 -1.37 3.70
C MET A 15 15.31 -2.63 4.48
N ASP A 16 16.29 -3.46 4.83
CA ASP A 16 16.09 -4.69 5.58
C ASP A 16 15.48 -4.40 6.97
N GLY A 17 15.93 -3.33 7.63
CA GLY A 17 15.36 -2.87 8.90
C GLY A 17 13.90 -2.44 8.78
N VAL A 18 13.55 -1.68 7.73
CA VAL A 18 12.16 -1.29 7.46
C VAL A 18 11.30 -2.51 7.15
N LEU A 19 11.77 -3.43 6.31
CA LEU A 19 11.04 -4.66 5.96
C LEU A 19 10.76 -5.50 7.20
N THR A 20 11.76 -5.71 8.06
CA THR A 20 11.60 -6.46 9.32
C THR A 20 10.55 -5.80 10.22
N GLN A 21 10.58 -4.48 10.37
CA GLN A 21 9.63 -3.74 11.19
C GLN A 21 8.20 -3.84 10.64
N VAL A 22 8.03 -3.73 9.33
CA VAL A 22 6.72 -3.83 8.65
C VAL A 22 6.15 -5.25 8.76
N GLU A 23 6.95 -6.29 8.51
CA GLU A 23 6.51 -7.69 8.62
C GLU A 23 6.08 -8.03 10.04
N GLN A 24 6.82 -7.57 11.05
CA GLN A 24 6.45 -7.77 12.44
C GLN A 24 5.13 -7.09 12.77
N ALA A 25 4.97 -5.80 12.39
CA ALA A 25 3.76 -5.04 12.64
C ALA A 25 2.53 -5.65 11.93
N LEU A 26 2.68 -6.06 10.68
CA LEU A 26 1.61 -6.76 9.95
C LEU A 26 1.24 -8.08 10.64
N SER A 27 2.22 -8.85 11.12
CA SER A 27 1.97 -10.09 11.86
C SER A 27 1.22 -9.86 13.16
N ASP A 28 1.51 -8.75 13.86
CA ASP A 28 0.86 -8.40 15.13
C ASP A 28 -0.55 -7.82 14.94
N TRP A 29 -0.77 -7.05 13.87
CA TRP A 29 -2.03 -6.32 13.64
C TRP A 29 -3.02 -7.07 12.76
N VAL A 30 -2.58 -7.97 11.87
CA VAL A 30 -3.50 -8.71 11.01
C VAL A 30 -4.15 -9.84 11.79
N ALA A 31 -5.29 -9.51 12.38
CA ALA A 31 -6.24 -10.39 13.03
C ALA A 31 -5.61 -11.69 13.61
N PRO A 32 -4.99 -11.65 14.80
CA PRO A 32 -4.47 -12.86 15.44
C PRO A 32 -5.60 -13.84 15.80
N THR A 33 -6.82 -13.32 15.91
CA THR A 33 -8.03 -14.10 16.18
C THR A 33 -9.22 -13.44 15.47
N ALA A 34 -9.91 -14.19 14.62
CA ALA A 34 -11.18 -13.81 14.01
C ALA A 34 -12.08 -15.05 13.88
N PRO A 35 -13.41 -14.88 13.80
CA PRO A 35 -14.32 -16.03 13.71
C PRO A 35 -14.15 -16.77 12.37
N GLU A 36 -14.47 -18.08 12.42
CA GLU A 36 -14.67 -18.94 11.24
C GLU A 36 -13.52 -18.94 10.23
N ARG A 37 -12.26 -18.86 10.70
CA ARG A 37 -11.05 -18.88 9.89
C ARG A 37 -10.83 -17.62 9.02
N LEU A 38 -11.51 -16.52 9.29
CA LEU A 38 -11.29 -15.27 8.60
C LEU A 38 -9.87 -14.74 8.86
N ASP A 39 -9.36 -14.90 10.08
CA ASP A 39 -7.97 -14.62 10.47
C ASP A 39 -6.96 -15.37 9.59
N GLU A 40 -7.17 -16.67 9.36
CA GLU A 40 -6.30 -17.48 8.51
C GLU A 40 -6.27 -16.94 7.07
N ALA A 41 -7.44 -16.56 6.51
CA ALA A 41 -7.54 -16.01 5.15
C ALA A 41 -6.87 -14.63 5.01
N MET A 42 -7.10 -13.73 5.98
CA MET A 42 -6.45 -12.41 6.03
C MET A 42 -4.93 -12.52 6.17
N ARG A 43 -4.45 -13.34 7.11
CA ARG A 43 -3.02 -13.58 7.32
C ARG A 43 -2.37 -14.22 6.11
N TYR A 44 -3.02 -15.18 5.47
CA TYR A 44 -2.53 -15.79 4.24
C TYR A 44 -2.38 -14.78 3.10
N ALA A 45 -3.32 -13.85 2.95
CA ALA A 45 -3.24 -12.79 1.95
C ALA A 45 -2.09 -11.81 2.17
N VAL A 46 -1.78 -11.49 3.44
CA VAL A 46 -0.84 -10.42 3.80
C VAL A 46 0.57 -10.95 4.05
N LEU A 47 0.70 -12.05 4.83
CA LEU A 47 1.99 -12.52 5.38
C LEU A 47 2.73 -13.49 4.45
N ASP A 48 2.30 -13.63 3.21
CA ASP A 48 2.92 -14.51 2.20
C ASP A 48 4.16 -13.88 1.53
N GLY A 49 4.71 -12.86 2.12
CA GLY A 49 5.86 -12.13 1.59
C GLY A 49 5.47 -11.10 0.51
N GLY A 50 6.47 -10.50 -0.09
CA GLY A 50 6.33 -9.49 -1.13
C GLY A 50 7.50 -8.51 -1.09
N LYS A 51 7.63 -7.70 -2.15
CA LYS A 51 8.69 -6.66 -2.21
C LYS A 51 8.46 -5.50 -1.24
N ARG A 52 7.26 -5.39 -0.67
CA ARG A 52 6.85 -4.30 0.25
C ARG A 52 7.27 -2.91 -0.24
N LEU A 53 7.17 -2.68 -1.54
CA LEU A 53 7.59 -1.42 -2.15
C LEU A 53 6.81 -0.23 -1.57
N ARG A 54 5.49 -0.37 -1.36
CA ARG A 54 4.65 0.70 -0.84
C ARG A 54 5.04 1.11 0.59
N PRO A 55 5.22 0.19 1.54
CA PRO A 55 5.82 0.47 2.84
C PRO A 55 7.17 1.18 2.76
N LEU A 56 8.08 0.71 1.90
CA LEU A 56 9.40 1.34 1.71
C LEU A 56 9.27 2.78 1.22
N LEU A 57 8.33 3.08 0.33
CA LEU A 57 8.06 4.44 -0.15
C LEU A 57 7.54 5.35 0.96
N VAL A 58 6.66 4.85 1.83
CA VAL A 58 6.18 5.60 3.00
C VAL A 58 7.35 5.99 3.89
N PHE A 59 8.20 5.04 4.27
CA PHE A 59 9.36 5.29 5.12
C PHE A 59 10.39 6.21 4.46
N ALA A 60 10.66 6.03 3.17
CA ALA A 60 11.60 6.88 2.43
C ALA A 60 11.12 8.34 2.35
N ALA A 61 9.83 8.56 2.04
CA ALA A 61 9.25 9.88 2.00
C ALA A 61 9.21 10.55 3.38
N ALA A 62 8.83 9.81 4.43
CA ALA A 62 8.85 10.28 5.80
C ALA A 62 10.27 10.72 6.22
N LYS A 63 11.27 9.89 5.92
CA LYS A 63 12.68 10.22 6.18
C LYS A 63 13.13 11.46 5.41
N ALA A 64 12.72 11.62 4.14
CA ALA A 64 13.09 12.76 3.30
C ALA A 64 12.56 14.09 3.84
N VAL A 65 11.43 14.09 4.54
CA VAL A 65 10.85 15.30 5.17
C VAL A 65 11.21 15.45 6.65
N GLY A 66 12.12 14.63 7.17
CA GLY A 66 12.64 14.75 8.53
C GLY A 66 11.76 14.13 9.62
N ALA A 67 10.86 13.21 9.28
CA ALA A 67 10.14 12.44 10.27
C ALA A 67 11.09 11.62 11.15
N GLN A 68 10.74 11.44 12.41
CA GLN A 68 11.54 10.63 13.35
C GLN A 68 11.54 9.15 12.91
N LYS A 69 12.64 8.45 13.21
CA LYS A 69 12.85 7.06 12.80
C LYS A 69 11.72 6.13 13.30
N ASP A 70 11.27 6.34 14.54
CA ASP A 70 10.27 5.51 15.21
C ASP A 70 8.89 6.20 15.26
N CYS A 71 8.55 7.00 14.25
CA CYS A 71 7.27 7.68 14.17
C CYS A 71 6.12 6.66 14.02
N PRO A 72 5.20 6.56 15.00
CA PRO A 72 4.08 5.60 14.93
C PRO A 72 3.19 5.78 13.71
N ALA A 73 2.99 7.03 13.27
CA ALA A 73 2.20 7.33 12.07
C ALA A 73 2.82 6.72 10.81
N THR A 74 4.17 6.73 10.69
CA THR A 74 4.88 6.17 9.53
C THR A 74 4.68 4.67 9.41
N LEU A 75 4.82 3.92 10.50
CA LEU A 75 4.63 2.47 10.50
C LEU A 75 3.17 2.10 10.20
N ARG A 76 2.21 2.79 10.83
CA ARG A 76 0.79 2.58 10.59
C ARG A 76 0.40 2.91 9.14
N ALA A 77 0.89 4.01 8.58
CA ALA A 77 0.67 4.37 7.18
C ALA A 77 1.27 3.33 6.21
N ALA A 78 2.47 2.83 6.50
CA ALA A 78 3.14 1.79 5.71
C ALA A 78 2.35 0.47 5.72
N CYS A 79 1.86 0.04 6.88
CA CYS A 79 1.03 -1.16 6.97
C CYS A 79 -0.34 -0.95 6.32
N ALA A 80 -0.99 0.20 6.53
CA ALA A 80 -2.31 0.49 5.97
C ALA A 80 -2.29 0.45 4.43
N VAL A 81 -1.30 1.07 3.78
CA VAL A 81 -1.20 1.03 2.32
C VAL A 81 -0.93 -0.37 1.78
N GLU A 82 -0.19 -1.21 2.54
CA GLU A 82 0.05 -2.59 2.16
C GLU A 82 -1.20 -3.47 2.35
N LEU A 83 -2.03 -3.21 3.39
CA LEU A 83 -3.32 -3.89 3.55
C LEU A 83 -4.28 -3.56 2.40
N ILE A 84 -4.32 -2.30 1.96
CA ILE A 84 -5.09 -1.91 0.78
C ILE A 84 -4.60 -2.64 -0.47
N HIS A 85 -3.28 -2.75 -0.65
CA HIS A 85 -2.71 -3.54 -1.75
C HIS A 85 -3.06 -5.02 -1.65
N ALA A 86 -2.98 -5.61 -0.46
CA ALA A 86 -3.30 -7.02 -0.26
C ALA A 86 -4.78 -7.33 -0.56
N TYR A 87 -5.72 -6.51 -0.06
CA TYR A 87 -7.13 -6.72 -0.36
C TYR A 87 -7.42 -6.61 -1.86
N SER A 88 -6.79 -5.66 -2.57
CA SER A 88 -7.01 -5.51 -4.00
C SER A 88 -6.59 -6.78 -4.75
N LEU A 89 -5.46 -7.39 -4.38
CA LEU A 89 -5.02 -8.65 -4.98
C LEU A 89 -5.97 -9.81 -4.67
N VAL A 90 -6.50 -9.88 -3.44
CA VAL A 90 -7.49 -10.91 -3.07
C VAL A 90 -8.75 -10.80 -3.92
N HIS A 91 -9.26 -9.58 -4.12
CA HIS A 91 -10.47 -9.36 -4.91
C HIS A 91 -10.21 -9.50 -6.41
N ASP A 92 -9.06 -9.03 -6.92
CA ASP A 92 -8.69 -9.20 -8.33
C ASP A 92 -8.60 -10.68 -8.73
N ASP A 93 -8.13 -11.55 -7.84
CA ASP A 93 -8.03 -13.00 -8.09
C ASP A 93 -9.40 -13.71 -8.14
N MET A 94 -10.49 -13.10 -7.67
CA MET A 94 -11.79 -13.77 -7.58
C MET A 94 -12.36 -14.15 -8.95
N PRO A 95 -13.23 -15.21 -9.03
CA PRO A 95 -13.82 -15.65 -10.29
C PRO A 95 -14.67 -14.60 -11.03
N CYS A 96 -15.17 -13.59 -10.33
CA CYS A 96 -15.91 -12.47 -10.93
C CYS A 96 -14.99 -11.34 -11.43
N MET A 97 -13.68 -11.47 -11.26
CA MET A 97 -12.63 -10.53 -11.67
C MET A 97 -11.68 -11.26 -12.65
N ASP A 98 -10.41 -11.42 -12.30
CA ASP A 98 -9.40 -12.04 -13.19
C ASP A 98 -9.46 -13.58 -13.17
N ASN A 99 -10.12 -14.18 -12.17
CA ASN A 99 -10.26 -15.63 -11.99
C ASN A 99 -8.91 -16.37 -11.91
N ASP A 100 -7.94 -15.77 -11.23
CA ASP A 100 -6.62 -16.35 -11.06
C ASP A 100 -6.62 -17.42 -9.96
N VAL A 101 -6.12 -18.61 -10.30
CA VAL A 101 -6.05 -19.74 -9.36
C VAL A 101 -4.72 -19.80 -8.58
N LEU A 102 -3.68 -19.13 -9.07
CA LEU A 102 -2.35 -19.07 -8.46
C LEU A 102 -1.82 -17.65 -8.44
N ARG A 103 -1.21 -17.25 -7.31
CA ARG A 103 -0.47 -16.01 -7.15
C ARG A 103 0.88 -16.31 -6.50
N ARG A 104 1.97 -15.88 -7.13
CA ARG A 104 3.36 -16.18 -6.68
C ARG A 104 3.60 -17.68 -6.47
N GLY A 105 2.99 -18.53 -7.30
CA GLY A 105 3.11 -19.97 -7.22
C GLY A 105 2.29 -20.66 -6.12
N LYS A 106 1.46 -19.93 -5.38
CA LYS A 106 0.55 -20.46 -4.35
C LYS A 106 -0.91 -20.30 -4.75
N PRO A 107 -1.83 -21.17 -4.28
CA PRO A 107 -3.25 -21.01 -4.50
C PRO A 107 -3.73 -19.63 -4.02
N THR A 108 -4.58 -18.97 -4.80
CA THR A 108 -5.22 -17.72 -4.41
C THR A 108 -6.17 -17.92 -3.23
N VAL A 109 -6.53 -16.84 -2.55
CA VAL A 109 -7.34 -16.93 -1.32
C VAL A 109 -8.69 -17.62 -1.59
N HIS A 110 -9.35 -17.30 -2.71
CA HIS A 110 -10.64 -17.93 -3.05
C HIS A 110 -10.51 -19.43 -3.37
N VAL A 111 -9.38 -19.87 -3.90
CA VAL A 111 -9.10 -21.30 -4.14
C VAL A 111 -8.86 -22.04 -2.83
N LYS A 112 -8.13 -21.43 -1.90
CA LYS A 112 -7.75 -22.09 -0.63
C LYS A 112 -8.84 -22.04 0.44
N PHE A 113 -9.58 -20.94 0.53
CA PHE A 113 -10.54 -20.69 1.61
C PHE A 113 -12.00 -20.57 1.12
N GLY A 114 -12.22 -20.55 -0.21
CA GLY A 114 -13.53 -20.32 -0.80
C GLY A 114 -13.83 -18.84 -1.09
N GLN A 115 -14.76 -18.60 -2.02
CA GLN A 115 -15.06 -17.25 -2.53
C GLN A 115 -15.60 -16.31 -1.43
N ALA A 116 -16.50 -16.81 -0.57
CA ALA A 116 -17.06 -16.01 0.51
C ALA A 116 -15.99 -15.55 1.50
N GLN A 117 -15.05 -16.43 1.88
CA GLN A 117 -13.94 -16.06 2.75
C GLN A 117 -12.98 -15.09 2.08
N ALA A 118 -12.72 -15.23 0.77
CA ALA A 118 -11.89 -14.29 0.03
C ALA A 118 -12.52 -12.88 0.00
N LEU A 119 -13.82 -12.79 -0.29
CA LEU A 119 -14.54 -11.52 -0.27
C LEU A 119 -14.45 -10.86 1.11
N LEU A 120 -14.81 -11.59 2.18
CA LEU A 120 -14.78 -11.08 3.54
C LEU A 120 -13.35 -10.73 4.01
N ALA A 121 -12.34 -11.49 3.60
CA ALA A 121 -10.95 -11.18 3.92
C ALA A 121 -10.51 -9.85 3.28
N GLY A 122 -10.88 -9.60 2.02
CA GLY A 122 -10.62 -8.31 1.39
C GLY A 122 -11.32 -7.15 2.08
N ASP A 123 -12.61 -7.29 2.39
CA ASP A 123 -13.39 -6.26 3.12
C ASP A 123 -12.78 -5.96 4.50
N ALA A 124 -12.41 -7.02 5.24
CA ALA A 124 -11.82 -6.87 6.57
C ALA A 124 -10.41 -6.24 6.52
N LEU A 125 -9.58 -6.58 5.52
CA LEU A 125 -8.28 -5.95 5.32
C LEU A 125 -8.40 -4.46 4.98
N GLN A 126 -9.41 -4.09 4.17
CA GLN A 126 -9.69 -2.68 3.89
C GLN A 126 -10.11 -1.93 5.16
N ALA A 127 -11.02 -2.50 5.95
CA ALA A 127 -11.46 -1.91 7.22
C ALA A 127 -10.27 -1.74 8.19
N LEU A 128 -9.45 -2.78 8.36
CA LEU A 128 -8.26 -2.77 9.21
C LEU A 128 -7.26 -1.69 8.77
N ALA A 129 -7.11 -1.43 7.48
CA ALA A 129 -6.23 -0.37 7.00
C ALA A 129 -6.61 1.00 7.58
N PHE A 130 -7.90 1.33 7.66
CA PHE A 130 -8.37 2.59 8.25
C PHE A 130 -8.32 2.57 9.78
N GLU A 131 -8.56 1.43 10.41
CA GLU A 131 -8.40 1.25 11.86
C GLU A 131 -6.95 1.53 12.29
N LEU A 132 -5.96 1.04 11.54
CA LEU A 132 -4.55 1.32 11.81
C LEU A 132 -4.21 2.80 11.73
N LEU A 133 -4.87 3.57 10.86
CA LEU A 133 -4.64 5.01 10.71
C LEU A 133 -5.32 5.85 11.80
N THR A 134 -6.27 5.27 12.53
CA THR A 134 -7.06 5.94 13.57
C THR A 134 -6.93 5.24 14.93
N PRO A 135 -5.70 5.12 15.49
CA PRO A 135 -5.51 4.49 16.78
C PRO A 135 -6.27 5.24 17.88
N THR A 136 -6.76 4.49 18.87
CA THR A 136 -7.46 5.05 20.04
C THR A 136 -6.50 5.67 21.05
N GLU A 137 -5.23 5.24 21.04
CA GLU A 137 -4.19 5.82 21.87
C GLU A 137 -3.69 7.15 21.24
N ASP A 138 -3.27 8.10 22.07
CA ASP A 138 -2.71 9.39 21.62
C ASP A 138 -1.29 9.26 21.01
N VAL A 139 -1.10 8.27 20.14
CA VAL A 139 0.18 8.01 19.46
C VAL A 139 0.28 8.71 18.10
N VAL A 140 -0.87 9.13 17.53
CA VAL A 140 -0.97 9.89 16.29
C VAL A 140 -2.02 10.96 16.47
N ASP A 141 -1.68 12.23 16.20
CA ASP A 141 -2.63 13.33 16.35
C ASP A 141 -3.78 13.25 15.33
N ALA A 142 -4.97 13.77 15.72
CA ALA A 142 -6.20 13.66 14.93
C ALA A 142 -6.08 14.30 13.52
N THR A 143 -5.29 15.35 13.37
CA THR A 143 -5.07 16.01 12.07
C THR A 143 -4.31 15.09 11.12
N THR A 144 -3.26 14.45 11.63
CA THR A 144 -2.48 13.44 10.87
C THR A 144 -3.33 12.23 10.54
N GLN A 145 -4.13 11.69 11.50
CA GLN A 145 -5.07 10.60 11.25
C GLN A 145 -6.03 10.94 10.10
N ALA A 146 -6.70 12.09 10.17
CA ALA A 146 -7.65 12.52 9.14
C ALA A 146 -6.98 12.69 7.77
N LYS A 147 -5.76 13.23 7.73
CA LYS A 147 -4.98 13.41 6.49
C LYS A 147 -4.59 12.08 5.86
N LEU A 148 -4.10 11.13 6.67
CA LEU A 148 -3.73 9.79 6.20
C LEU A 148 -4.94 9.02 5.69
N CYS A 149 -6.06 9.01 6.43
CA CYS A 149 -7.31 8.40 6.00
C CYS A 149 -7.80 8.98 4.66
N ARG A 150 -7.76 10.32 4.50
CA ARG A 150 -8.18 10.96 3.25
C ARG A 150 -7.28 10.55 2.07
N LEU A 151 -5.95 10.57 2.25
CA LEU A 151 -5.01 10.17 1.20
C LEU A 151 -5.26 8.72 0.76
N LEU A 152 -5.43 7.81 1.71
CA LEU A 152 -5.67 6.40 1.44
C LEU A 152 -7.03 6.19 0.76
N ALA A 153 -8.10 6.81 1.26
CA ALA A 153 -9.44 6.68 0.70
C ALA A 153 -9.52 7.16 -0.74
N MET A 154 -8.91 8.32 -1.05
CA MET A 154 -8.90 8.85 -2.41
C MET A 154 -8.11 7.94 -3.37
N SER A 155 -6.98 7.39 -2.93
CA SER A 155 -6.14 6.54 -3.79
C SER A 155 -6.69 5.14 -3.99
N ALA A 156 -7.45 4.60 -3.03
CA ALA A 156 -8.10 3.30 -3.14
C ALA A 156 -9.47 3.36 -3.83
N GLY A 157 -10.15 4.49 -3.76
CA GLY A 157 -11.53 4.68 -4.18
C GLY A 157 -11.74 4.84 -5.69
N CYS A 158 -12.93 5.38 -6.06
CA CYS A 158 -13.37 5.53 -7.46
C CYS A 158 -12.51 6.48 -8.31
N HIS A 159 -11.80 7.41 -7.69
CA HIS A 159 -10.83 8.30 -8.35
C HIS A 159 -9.38 7.79 -8.26
N GLY A 160 -9.20 6.55 -7.85
CA GLY A 160 -7.92 5.87 -7.70
C GLY A 160 -8.02 4.41 -8.17
N MET A 161 -7.48 3.50 -7.37
CA MET A 161 -7.28 2.09 -7.71
C MET A 161 -8.59 1.39 -8.17
N ALA A 162 -9.69 1.54 -7.42
CA ALA A 162 -10.97 0.92 -7.80
C ALA A 162 -11.51 1.47 -9.13
N GLY A 163 -11.36 2.78 -9.39
CA GLY A 163 -11.73 3.39 -10.68
C GLY A 163 -10.87 2.87 -11.82
N GLY A 164 -9.56 2.71 -11.60
CA GLY A 164 -8.64 2.12 -12.57
C GLY A 164 -9.00 0.67 -12.90
N GLN A 165 -9.33 -0.13 -11.89
CA GLN A 165 -9.78 -1.51 -12.07
C GLN A 165 -11.11 -1.59 -12.85
N ALA A 166 -12.05 -0.68 -12.57
CA ALA A 166 -13.31 -0.63 -13.31
C ALA A 166 -13.10 -0.30 -14.81
N ILE A 167 -12.15 0.60 -15.12
CA ILE A 167 -11.77 0.90 -16.51
C ILE A 167 -11.13 -0.33 -17.17
N ASP A 168 -10.25 -1.03 -16.47
CA ASP A 168 -9.58 -2.23 -16.97
C ASP A 168 -10.59 -3.31 -17.33
N LEU A 169 -11.46 -3.68 -16.40
CA LEU A 169 -12.52 -4.68 -16.63
C LEU A 169 -13.49 -4.29 -17.75
N ALA A 170 -13.88 -3.03 -17.85
CA ALA A 170 -14.78 -2.56 -18.91
C ALA A 170 -14.17 -2.64 -20.32
N ASN A 171 -12.85 -2.77 -20.42
CA ASN A 171 -12.11 -2.80 -21.67
C ASN A 171 -11.42 -4.15 -21.96
N VAL A 172 -11.75 -5.21 -21.24
CA VAL A 172 -11.25 -6.56 -21.53
C VAL A 172 -11.60 -6.95 -22.96
N GLY A 173 -10.59 -7.33 -23.74
CA GLY A 173 -10.73 -7.67 -25.16
C GLY A 173 -10.90 -6.48 -26.11
N GLN A 174 -10.76 -5.24 -25.62
CA GLN A 174 -10.80 -4.02 -26.44
C GLN A 174 -9.40 -3.38 -26.52
N HIS A 175 -9.15 -2.61 -27.60
CA HIS A 175 -7.92 -1.86 -27.75
C HIS A 175 -8.08 -0.45 -27.15
N LEU A 176 -7.41 -0.18 -26.05
CA LEU A 176 -7.25 1.17 -25.53
C LEU A 176 -6.19 1.93 -26.35
N ASN A 177 -6.43 3.20 -26.65
CA ASN A 177 -5.35 4.07 -27.12
C ASN A 177 -4.36 4.37 -25.99
N LEU A 178 -3.21 4.95 -26.36
CA LEU A 178 -2.11 5.18 -25.39
C LEU A 178 -2.54 6.05 -24.20
N ASP A 179 -3.36 7.09 -24.44
CA ASP A 179 -3.78 7.99 -23.37
C ASP A 179 -4.78 7.32 -22.42
N GLN A 180 -5.70 6.52 -22.95
CA GLN A 180 -6.63 5.72 -22.17
C GLN A 180 -5.88 4.67 -21.33
N LEU A 181 -4.90 3.99 -21.92
CA LEU A 181 -4.06 3.01 -21.22
C LEU A 181 -3.26 3.67 -20.09
N LYS A 182 -2.61 4.80 -20.36
CA LYS A 182 -1.90 5.58 -19.35
C LYS A 182 -2.83 6.04 -18.22
N HIS A 183 -4.04 6.49 -18.56
CA HIS A 183 -5.01 6.92 -17.56
C HIS A 183 -5.45 5.76 -16.65
N MET A 184 -5.80 4.63 -17.22
CA MET A 184 -6.17 3.42 -16.48
C MET A 184 -5.04 2.99 -15.55
N HIS A 185 -3.81 2.89 -16.04
CA HIS A 185 -2.65 2.52 -15.23
C HIS A 185 -2.33 3.55 -14.14
N LYS A 186 -2.45 4.85 -14.45
CA LYS A 186 -2.27 5.91 -13.44
C LYS A 186 -3.21 5.73 -12.26
N LEU A 187 -4.46 5.32 -12.52
CA LEU A 187 -5.44 5.07 -11.46
C LEU A 187 -5.21 3.72 -10.78
N LYS A 188 -5.16 2.61 -11.54
CA LYS A 188 -5.10 1.24 -11.00
C LYS A 188 -3.85 1.02 -10.14
N THR A 189 -2.71 1.48 -10.58
CA THR A 189 -1.41 1.23 -9.92
C THR A 189 -0.76 2.51 -9.38
N GLY A 190 -0.75 3.56 -10.19
CA GLY A 190 -0.05 4.81 -9.88
C GLY A 190 -0.61 5.54 -8.66
N ALA A 191 -1.93 5.56 -8.49
CA ALA A 191 -2.58 6.27 -7.39
C ALA A 191 -2.12 5.78 -6.02
N LEU A 192 -2.01 4.48 -5.81
CA LEU A 192 -1.58 3.92 -4.53
C LEU A 192 -0.08 4.08 -4.29
N LEU A 193 0.75 4.06 -5.34
CA LEU A 193 2.18 4.36 -5.25
C LEU A 193 2.41 5.83 -4.87
N GLN A 194 1.73 6.75 -5.53
CA GLN A 194 1.77 8.19 -5.20
C GLN A 194 1.27 8.45 -3.77
N ALA A 195 0.16 7.81 -3.37
CA ALA A 195 -0.35 7.91 -2.01
C ALA A 195 0.66 7.42 -0.97
N SER A 196 1.41 6.35 -1.24
CA SER A 196 2.46 5.86 -0.34
C SER A 196 3.49 6.95 -0.05
N VAL A 197 3.95 7.67 -1.08
CA VAL A 197 4.89 8.80 -0.94
C VAL A 197 4.25 9.93 -0.15
N MET A 198 3.01 10.32 -0.48
CA MET A 198 2.33 11.45 0.16
C MET A 198 1.91 11.16 1.60
N MET A 199 1.56 9.90 1.92
CA MET A 199 1.30 9.47 3.29
C MET A 199 2.58 9.53 4.14
N GLY A 200 3.73 9.10 3.60
CA GLY A 200 5.02 9.29 4.28
C GLY A 200 5.32 10.76 4.55
N ALA A 201 5.09 11.64 3.57
CA ALA A 201 5.26 13.08 3.74
C ALA A 201 4.29 13.69 4.78
N ALA A 202 3.17 13.03 5.05
CA ALA A 202 2.21 13.46 6.06
C ALA A 202 2.58 13.06 7.49
N CYS A 203 3.56 12.17 7.68
CA CYS A 203 3.99 11.64 8.98
C CYS A 203 5.03 12.51 9.69
N VAL A 204 5.00 13.82 9.50
CA VAL A 204 5.89 14.75 10.22
C VAL A 204 5.38 15.00 11.64
N PRO A 205 6.28 15.28 12.61
CA PRO A 205 5.89 15.61 13.97
C PRO A 205 4.94 16.81 14.04
N GLN A 206 4.07 16.81 15.04
CA GLN A 206 3.16 17.94 15.30
C GLN A 206 3.95 19.25 15.41
N GLY A 207 3.47 20.29 14.73
CA GLY A 207 4.14 21.59 14.68
C GLY A 207 5.23 21.73 13.61
N GLN A 208 5.61 20.65 12.93
CA GLN A 208 6.42 20.72 11.72
C GLN A 208 5.54 20.77 10.47
N THR A 209 5.92 21.62 9.53
CA THR A 209 5.28 21.70 8.21
C THR A 209 6.28 21.32 7.14
N VAL A 210 5.88 20.43 6.25
CA VAL A 210 6.65 20.16 5.03
C VAL A 210 6.51 21.39 4.12
N THR A 211 7.63 21.91 3.61
CA THR A 211 7.60 23.04 2.70
C THR A 211 6.81 22.70 1.43
N GLU A 212 6.16 23.71 0.84
CA GLU A 212 5.42 23.53 -0.43
C GLU A 212 6.31 22.93 -1.52
N GLN A 213 7.56 23.40 -1.61
CA GLN A 213 8.54 22.86 -2.54
C GLN A 213 8.80 21.37 -2.34
N ALA A 214 8.96 20.91 -1.09
CA ALA A 214 9.18 19.50 -0.79
C ALA A 214 7.92 18.66 -1.08
N GLN A 215 6.72 19.20 -0.80
CA GLN A 215 5.46 18.54 -1.13
C GLN A 215 5.32 18.35 -2.65
N LEU A 216 5.56 19.39 -3.44
CA LEU A 216 5.53 19.32 -4.90
C LEU A 216 6.57 18.34 -5.46
N ALA A 217 7.80 18.36 -4.92
CA ALA A 217 8.85 17.43 -5.35
C ALA A 217 8.46 15.96 -5.08
N LEU A 218 7.89 15.65 -3.91
CA LEU A 218 7.41 14.31 -3.57
C LEU A 218 6.19 13.91 -4.40
N GLN A 219 5.29 14.83 -4.71
CA GLN A 219 4.16 14.57 -5.59
C GLN A 219 4.64 14.20 -6.99
N HIS A 220 5.52 14.99 -7.58
CA HIS A 220 6.10 14.70 -8.90
C HIS A 220 6.89 13.38 -8.91
N TYR A 221 7.63 13.09 -7.83
CA TYR A 221 8.32 11.82 -7.68
C TYR A 221 7.33 10.63 -7.68
N GLY A 222 6.26 10.73 -6.91
CA GLY A 222 5.23 9.69 -6.85
C GLY A 222 4.51 9.47 -8.18
N GLU A 223 4.22 10.56 -8.93
CA GLU A 223 3.64 10.50 -10.28
C GLU A 223 4.60 9.82 -11.27
N ALA A 224 5.86 10.23 -11.29
CA ALA A 224 6.89 9.66 -12.17
C ALA A 224 7.13 8.18 -11.87
N LEU A 225 7.15 7.80 -10.58
CA LEU A 225 7.29 6.40 -10.16
C LEU A 225 6.11 5.55 -10.64
N GLY A 226 4.88 6.07 -10.54
CA GLY A 226 3.68 5.39 -11.04
C GLY A 226 3.75 5.11 -12.54
N VAL A 227 4.29 6.04 -13.33
CA VAL A 227 4.52 5.86 -14.78
C VAL A 227 5.64 4.84 -15.03
N ALA A 228 6.78 4.97 -14.35
CA ALA A 228 7.94 4.08 -14.53
C ALA A 228 7.60 2.63 -14.20
N PHE A 229 6.80 2.40 -13.16
CA PHE A 229 6.37 1.05 -12.75
C PHE A 229 5.64 0.31 -13.86
N GLN A 230 4.85 1.03 -14.67
CA GLN A 230 4.08 0.45 -15.79
C GLN A 230 4.92 0.11 -17.02
N VAL A 231 6.12 0.67 -17.13
CA VAL A 231 7.02 0.39 -18.26
C VAL A 231 7.86 -0.85 -18.01
N VAL A 232 8.00 -1.25 -16.74
CA VAL A 232 8.89 -2.35 -16.32
C VAL A 232 8.11 -3.63 -15.97
N ASP A 233 6.81 -3.51 -15.68
CA ASP A 233 5.89 -4.62 -15.40
C ASP A 233 5.26 -5.11 -16.70
#